data_3d6cfc7d2aa95439842a92274d5891e6
#
_entry.id   3d6cfc7d2aa95439842a92274d5891e6
#
_cell.length_a   1.000
_cell.length_b   1.000
_cell.length_c   1.000
_cell.angle_alpha   90.00
_cell.angle_beta   90.00
_cell.angle_gamma   90.00
#
_symmetry.space_group_name_H-M   'P 1'
#
loop_
_entity.id
_entity.type
_entity.pdbx_description
1 polymer ?
#
loop_
_entity_poly.entity_id
_entity_poly.type
_entity_poly.pdbx_seq_one_letter_code
_entity_poly.pdbx_strand_id
1 'polypeptide(L)'
;MEVPSNSFTQVLRDQLFELVKEFDAVLKPGAGKKILYLGTPQNEMSLYNELQERGYTAVIYPARYPYDDSHRASYGDRLAPIIADKYDKDPKHWAGKPTDPLRFSEEDLQKRELSYRKAGFALQFMLDTTLSDADKYPLRLRDLIVGMFPLDEAPMKLTWLPEPSKRVPVDECPTMGLKGDSYFYYHTSSNEVVPYAHKILCIDPSGRGKDESGYAVLYYLNGYIYVMEVGGLLGGYSDVVLNKLAKVAKKYKVNEVVIEGNFGKPYCRNKTH
;
A
#
# COMPACT_ATOMS: atom_id res chain seq x y z
N MET A 1 -1.45 14.41 -17.77
CA MET A 1 -2.29 14.23 -16.56
C MET A 1 -2.35 12.76 -16.20
N GLU A 2 -2.42 12.46 -14.92
CA GLU A 2 -2.55 11.09 -14.44
C GLU A 2 -3.92 10.51 -14.81
N VAL A 3 -3.91 9.31 -15.38
CA VAL A 3 -5.09 8.52 -15.71
C VAL A 3 -4.81 7.06 -15.37
N PRO A 4 -5.83 6.19 -15.21
CA PRO A 4 -5.58 4.79 -14.87
C PRO A 4 -4.53 4.11 -15.78
N SER A 5 -4.57 4.37 -17.08
CA SER A 5 -3.67 3.74 -18.06
C SER A 5 -2.18 4.11 -17.90
N ASN A 6 -1.84 5.19 -17.21
CA ASN A 6 -0.44 5.63 -17.01
C ASN A 6 0.00 5.66 -15.54
N SER A 7 -0.80 5.14 -14.64
CA SER A 7 -0.52 5.12 -13.20
C SER A 7 -0.46 3.73 -12.56
N PHE A 8 -0.83 2.66 -13.30
CA PHE A 8 -0.93 1.32 -12.74
C PHE A 8 0.42 0.69 -12.37
N THR A 9 1.46 0.90 -13.17
CA THR A 9 2.78 0.32 -12.92
C THR A 9 3.80 1.39 -12.57
N GLN A 10 4.87 1.01 -11.86
CA GLN A 10 5.95 1.91 -11.51
C GLN A 10 6.57 2.54 -12.77
N VAL A 11 6.81 1.73 -13.81
CA VAL A 11 7.39 2.20 -15.06
C VAL A 11 6.55 3.30 -15.72
N LEU A 12 5.22 3.12 -15.73
CA LEU A 12 4.31 4.12 -16.29
C LEU A 12 4.29 5.41 -15.46
N ARG A 13 4.34 5.28 -14.13
CA ARG A 13 4.45 6.44 -13.24
C ARG A 13 5.76 7.19 -13.45
N ASP A 14 6.88 6.49 -13.54
CA ASP A 14 8.20 7.09 -13.79
C ASP A 14 8.23 7.84 -15.13
N GLN A 15 7.64 7.28 -16.17
CA GLN A 15 7.50 7.96 -17.46
C GLN A 15 6.64 9.23 -17.36
N LEU A 16 5.54 9.17 -16.60
CA LEU A 16 4.70 10.33 -16.34
C LEU A 16 5.46 11.41 -15.55
N PHE A 17 6.24 11.02 -14.57
CA PHE A 17 7.04 11.95 -13.75
C PHE A 17 8.13 12.63 -14.57
N GLU A 18 8.80 11.90 -15.47
CA GLU A 18 9.78 12.51 -16.38
C GLU A 18 9.11 13.49 -17.36
N LEU A 19 7.95 13.12 -17.92
CA LEU A 19 7.19 14.03 -18.78
C LEU A 19 6.79 15.33 -18.06
N VAL A 20 6.41 15.23 -16.79
CA VAL A 20 5.99 16.41 -15.99
C VAL A 20 7.17 17.32 -15.67
N LYS A 21 8.40 16.80 -15.54
CA LYS A 21 9.61 17.64 -15.38
C LYS A 21 9.85 18.58 -16.55
N GLU A 22 9.50 18.14 -17.77
CA GLU A 22 9.67 18.97 -18.97
C GLU A 22 8.83 20.27 -18.91
N PHE A 23 7.70 20.28 -18.18
CA PHE A 23 6.90 21.50 -18.04
C PHE A 23 7.63 22.60 -17.25
N ASP A 24 8.48 22.23 -16.30
CA ASP A 24 9.26 23.22 -15.54
C ASP A 24 10.29 23.90 -16.47
N ALA A 25 10.83 23.18 -17.45
CA ALA A 25 11.76 23.72 -18.44
C ALA A 25 11.10 24.69 -19.45
N VAL A 26 9.79 24.57 -19.67
CA VAL A 26 9.02 25.46 -20.57
C VAL A 26 8.74 26.81 -19.94
N LEU A 27 8.79 26.92 -18.61
CA LEU A 27 8.55 28.18 -17.92
C LEU A 27 9.67 29.20 -18.23
N LYS A 28 9.29 30.37 -18.68
CA LYS A 28 10.25 31.47 -18.85
C LYS A 28 10.83 31.86 -17.47
N PRO A 29 12.12 32.13 -17.33
CA PRO A 29 12.71 32.63 -16.10
C PRO A 29 12.03 33.92 -15.59
N GLY A 30 11.91 34.05 -14.27
CA GLY A 30 11.40 35.27 -13.62
C GLY A 30 10.18 35.02 -12.72
N ALA A 31 9.86 36.00 -11.89
CA ALA A 31 8.77 35.94 -10.92
C ALA A 31 7.36 35.93 -11.55
N GLY A 32 6.38 35.42 -10.83
CA GLY A 32 4.96 35.51 -11.17
C GLY A 32 4.43 34.44 -12.12
N LYS A 33 5.23 33.43 -12.47
CA LYS A 33 4.79 32.31 -13.31
C LYS A 33 4.37 31.13 -12.46
N LYS A 34 3.34 30.42 -12.93
CA LYS A 34 2.74 29.31 -12.17
C LYS A 34 2.42 28.15 -13.11
N ILE A 35 2.64 26.93 -12.66
CA ILE A 35 2.05 25.72 -13.24
C ILE A 35 0.93 25.29 -12.32
N LEU A 36 -0.23 25.04 -12.87
CA LEU A 36 -1.37 24.51 -12.15
C LEU A 36 -1.70 23.12 -12.68
N TYR A 37 -1.57 22.10 -11.82
CA TYR A 37 -1.97 20.75 -12.11
C TYR A 37 -3.35 20.49 -11.51
N LEU A 38 -4.30 20.08 -12.36
CA LEU A 38 -5.66 19.74 -11.96
C LEU A 38 -5.92 18.27 -12.29
N GLY A 39 -6.48 17.52 -11.35
CA GLY A 39 -6.86 16.15 -11.58
C GLY A 39 -7.27 15.42 -10.32
N THR A 40 -7.57 14.13 -10.50
CA THR A 40 -7.94 13.19 -9.45
C THR A 40 -6.80 12.19 -9.28
N PRO A 41 -6.28 11.98 -8.07
CA PRO A 41 -5.28 10.96 -7.83
C PRO A 41 -5.86 9.57 -8.15
N GLN A 42 -5.03 8.65 -8.65
CA GLN A 42 -5.48 7.29 -9.02
C GLN A 42 -5.05 6.22 -8.01
N ASN A 43 -4.02 6.50 -7.22
CA ASN A 43 -3.51 5.62 -6.18
C ASN A 43 -2.68 6.42 -5.15
N GLU A 44 -2.17 5.77 -4.12
CA GLU A 44 -1.33 6.41 -3.10
C GLU A 44 -0.02 6.97 -3.66
N MET A 45 0.55 6.33 -4.69
CA MET A 45 1.77 6.78 -5.39
C MET A 45 1.45 7.71 -6.56
N SER A 46 0.42 8.54 -6.41
CA SER A 46 -0.03 9.48 -7.42
C SER A 46 1.00 10.57 -7.70
N LEU A 47 1.04 11.00 -8.98
CA LEU A 47 1.79 12.19 -9.39
C LEU A 47 1.53 13.41 -8.47
N TYR A 48 0.31 13.58 -8.00
CA TYR A 48 -0.06 14.73 -7.17
C TYR A 48 0.60 14.69 -5.77
N ASN A 49 0.92 13.51 -5.26
CA ASN A 49 1.69 13.35 -4.02
C ASN A 49 3.18 13.65 -4.27
N GLU A 50 3.75 13.14 -5.35
CA GLU A 50 5.13 13.42 -5.77
C GLU A 50 5.39 14.91 -6.02
N LEU A 51 4.43 15.62 -6.62
CA LEU A 51 4.55 17.07 -6.85
C LEU A 51 4.68 17.85 -5.53
N GLN A 52 4.08 17.38 -4.44
CA GLN A 52 4.24 18.02 -3.13
C GLN A 52 5.69 17.90 -2.62
N GLU A 53 6.32 16.76 -2.80
CA GLU A 53 7.73 16.55 -2.44
C GLU A 53 8.66 17.47 -3.24
N ARG A 54 8.23 17.87 -4.44
CA ARG A 54 8.92 18.87 -5.28
C ARG A 54 8.60 20.32 -4.93
N GLY A 55 7.84 20.57 -3.87
CA GLY A 55 7.52 21.90 -3.38
C GLY A 55 6.23 22.53 -3.95
N TYR A 56 5.41 21.76 -4.68
CA TYR A 56 4.10 22.24 -5.10
C TYR A 56 3.12 22.25 -3.92
N THR A 57 2.28 23.27 -3.85
CA THR A 57 1.19 23.33 -2.86
C THR A 57 0.01 22.54 -3.40
N ALA A 58 -0.42 21.50 -2.67
CA ALA A 58 -1.63 20.76 -2.97
C ALA A 58 -2.83 21.34 -2.24
N VAL A 59 -3.96 21.46 -2.94
CA VAL A 59 -5.25 21.87 -2.35
C VAL A 59 -6.31 20.87 -2.79
N ILE A 60 -6.96 20.22 -1.82
CA ILE A 60 -7.94 19.16 -2.04
C ILE A 60 -9.36 19.71 -1.82
N TYR A 61 -10.22 19.53 -2.81
CA TYR A 61 -11.64 19.89 -2.78
C TYR A 61 -12.50 18.61 -2.87
N PRO A 62 -12.73 17.89 -1.76
CA PRO A 62 -13.60 16.72 -1.77
C PRO A 62 -15.07 17.15 -1.99
N ALA A 63 -15.87 16.24 -2.55
CA ALA A 63 -17.30 16.50 -2.79
C ALA A 63 -18.14 16.55 -1.50
N ARG A 64 -17.68 15.88 -0.44
CA ARG A 64 -18.27 15.94 0.90
C ARG A 64 -17.27 16.46 1.92
N TYR A 65 -17.76 17.11 2.96
CA TYR A 65 -16.95 17.36 4.15
C TYR A 65 -16.46 16.04 4.75
N PRO A 66 -15.33 16.03 5.47
CA PRO A 66 -14.85 14.82 6.18
C PRO A 66 -15.96 14.19 7.01
N TYR A 67 -15.96 12.86 7.11
CA TYR A 67 -16.99 12.14 7.88
C TYR A 67 -16.73 12.17 9.38
N ASP A 68 -15.47 12.23 9.76
CA ASP A 68 -14.99 12.25 11.15
C ASP A 68 -13.61 12.91 11.26
N ASP A 69 -13.10 13.04 12.48
CA ASP A 69 -11.81 13.68 12.76
C ASP A 69 -10.63 12.89 12.18
N SER A 70 -10.73 11.57 12.10
CA SER A 70 -9.70 10.74 11.47
C SER A 70 -9.61 11.03 9.97
N HIS A 71 -10.75 11.11 9.31
CA HIS A 71 -10.83 11.46 7.88
C HIS A 71 -10.40 12.93 7.65
N ARG A 72 -10.74 13.85 8.57
CA ARG A 72 -10.24 15.24 8.52
C ARG A 72 -8.71 15.26 8.62
N ALA A 73 -8.14 14.49 9.53
CA ALA A 73 -6.69 14.41 9.73
C ALA A 73 -5.96 13.82 8.52
N SER A 74 -6.57 12.91 7.76
CA SER A 74 -5.95 12.31 6.55
C SER A 74 -5.66 13.33 5.46
N TYR A 75 -6.47 14.38 5.34
CA TYR A 75 -6.22 15.47 4.41
C TYR A 75 -5.10 16.42 4.90
N GLY A 76 -4.90 16.53 6.21
CA GLY A 76 -3.92 17.46 6.80
C GLY A 76 -4.16 18.91 6.36
N ASP A 77 -3.07 19.61 6.04
CA ASP A 77 -3.08 21.01 5.56
C ASP A 77 -3.49 21.15 4.09
N ARG A 78 -3.71 20.03 3.40
CA ARG A 78 -4.11 20.01 1.99
C ARG A 78 -5.59 20.27 1.77
N LEU A 79 -6.44 20.08 2.78
CA LEU A 79 -7.86 20.37 2.65
C LEU A 79 -8.06 21.84 2.33
N ALA A 80 -8.88 22.14 1.33
CA ALA A 80 -9.16 23.53 0.93
C ALA A 80 -9.57 24.37 2.15
N PRO A 81 -8.93 25.53 2.39
CA PRO A 81 -9.18 26.34 3.61
C PRO A 81 -10.64 26.62 3.86
N ILE A 82 -11.40 26.94 2.81
CA ILE A 82 -12.85 27.21 2.91
C ILE A 82 -13.66 26.00 3.44
N ILE A 83 -13.19 24.76 3.18
CA ILE A 83 -13.81 23.54 3.66
C ILE A 83 -13.32 23.23 5.08
N ALA A 84 -12.00 23.35 5.30
CA ALA A 84 -11.38 23.12 6.59
C ALA A 84 -11.96 24.05 7.67
N ASP A 85 -12.02 25.36 7.40
CA ASP A 85 -12.52 26.36 8.35
C ASP A 85 -13.98 26.12 8.76
N LYS A 86 -14.81 25.64 7.84
CA LYS A 86 -16.21 25.34 8.15
C LYS A 86 -16.33 24.07 8.98
N TYR A 87 -15.61 23.01 8.57
CA TYR A 87 -15.63 21.75 9.29
C TYR A 87 -15.08 21.90 10.70
N ASP A 88 -13.91 22.52 10.85
CA ASP A 88 -13.21 22.64 12.13
C ASP A 88 -13.98 23.51 13.15
N LYS A 89 -14.87 24.43 12.68
CA LYS A 89 -15.78 25.20 13.54
C LYS A 89 -16.94 24.38 14.08
N ASP A 90 -17.52 23.50 13.29
CA ASP A 90 -18.66 22.67 13.69
C ASP A 90 -18.65 21.33 12.96
N PRO A 91 -17.79 20.37 13.40
CA PRO A 91 -17.67 19.06 12.75
C PRO A 91 -18.99 18.30 12.74
N LYS A 92 -19.77 18.38 13.83
CA LYS A 92 -21.07 17.68 13.94
C LYS A 92 -22.09 18.15 12.92
N HIS A 93 -22.07 19.43 12.60
CA HIS A 93 -22.98 20.00 11.62
C HIS A 93 -22.57 19.64 10.19
N TRP A 94 -21.27 19.69 9.90
CA TRP A 94 -20.78 19.58 8.51
C TRP A 94 -20.44 18.14 8.09
N ALA A 95 -20.12 17.23 9.01
CA ALA A 95 -19.68 15.89 8.70
C ALA A 95 -20.53 15.21 7.60
N GLY A 96 -19.87 14.77 6.52
CA GLY A 96 -20.48 14.05 5.41
C GLY A 96 -21.40 14.87 4.48
N LYS A 97 -21.70 16.14 4.79
CA LYS A 97 -22.53 16.99 3.89
C LYS A 97 -21.79 17.34 2.61
N PRO A 98 -22.53 17.66 1.52
CA PRO A 98 -21.93 18.17 0.28
C PRO A 98 -21.15 19.47 0.54
N THR A 99 -19.93 19.58 -0.02
CA THR A 99 -19.13 20.80 0.06
C THR A 99 -19.61 21.91 -0.88
N ASP A 100 -20.17 21.51 -2.02
CA ASP A 100 -20.80 22.37 -3.02
C ASP A 100 -22.16 21.81 -3.44
N PRO A 101 -23.26 22.13 -2.69
CA PRO A 101 -24.58 21.59 -2.97
C PRO A 101 -25.19 22.07 -4.31
N LEU A 102 -24.67 23.16 -4.87
CA LEU A 102 -25.12 23.66 -6.18
C LEU A 102 -24.58 22.79 -7.32
N ARG A 103 -23.39 22.25 -7.16
CA ARG A 103 -22.75 21.35 -8.12
C ARG A 103 -23.15 19.90 -7.92
N PHE A 104 -23.16 19.45 -6.67
CA PHE A 104 -23.52 18.10 -6.27
C PHE A 104 -24.53 18.15 -5.13
N SER A 105 -25.79 17.89 -5.43
CA SER A 105 -26.81 17.75 -4.40
C SER A 105 -26.56 16.47 -3.58
N GLU A 106 -27.19 16.40 -2.40
CA GLU A 106 -27.12 15.20 -1.56
C GLU A 106 -27.59 13.95 -2.32
N GLU A 107 -28.71 14.08 -3.06
CA GLU A 107 -29.28 12.99 -3.85
C GLU A 107 -28.34 12.53 -4.98
N ASP A 108 -27.65 13.48 -5.64
CA ASP A 108 -26.69 13.15 -6.70
C ASP A 108 -25.46 12.42 -6.13
N LEU A 109 -24.95 12.87 -4.99
CA LEU A 109 -23.82 12.18 -4.33
C LEU A 109 -24.20 10.77 -3.85
N GLN A 110 -25.40 10.57 -3.30
CA GLN A 110 -25.87 9.24 -2.92
C GLN A 110 -25.96 8.29 -4.14
N LYS A 111 -26.46 8.76 -5.27
CA LYS A 111 -26.49 7.96 -6.51
C LYS A 111 -25.07 7.59 -6.95
N ARG A 112 -24.11 8.51 -6.84
CA ARG A 112 -22.71 8.25 -7.18
C ARG A 112 -22.04 7.30 -6.21
N GLU A 113 -22.32 7.38 -4.91
CA GLU A 113 -21.85 6.42 -3.91
C GLU A 113 -22.30 4.99 -4.23
N LEU A 114 -23.57 4.83 -4.62
CA LEU A 114 -24.10 3.53 -5.04
C LEU A 114 -23.44 3.02 -6.33
N SER A 115 -23.26 3.89 -7.32
CA SER A 115 -22.66 3.55 -8.61
C SER A 115 -21.17 3.20 -8.51
N TYR A 116 -20.40 4.02 -7.81
CA TYR A 116 -18.93 3.89 -7.70
C TYR A 116 -18.50 2.96 -6.57
N ARG A 117 -19.42 2.59 -5.68
CA ARG A 117 -19.14 1.89 -4.44
C ARG A 117 -18.16 2.67 -3.55
N LYS A 118 -17.87 2.16 -2.36
CA LYS A 118 -17.10 2.87 -1.34
C LYS A 118 -15.70 3.29 -1.82
N ALA A 119 -14.94 2.38 -2.40
CA ALA A 119 -13.57 2.67 -2.84
C ALA A 119 -13.52 3.64 -4.02
N GLY A 120 -14.38 3.43 -5.03
CA GLY A 120 -14.45 4.32 -6.19
C GLY A 120 -14.94 5.72 -5.82
N PHE A 121 -15.92 5.83 -4.92
CA PHE A 121 -16.40 7.14 -4.44
C PHE A 121 -15.32 7.86 -3.62
N ALA A 122 -14.63 7.16 -2.72
CA ALA A 122 -13.52 7.72 -1.97
C ALA A 122 -12.45 8.28 -2.91
N LEU A 123 -12.07 7.53 -3.93
CA LEU A 123 -11.06 7.96 -4.90
C LEU A 123 -11.51 9.15 -5.75
N GLN A 124 -12.69 9.07 -6.38
CA GLN A 124 -13.11 10.03 -7.41
C GLN A 124 -13.78 11.29 -6.84
N PHE A 125 -14.45 11.18 -5.71
CA PHE A 125 -15.24 12.28 -5.13
C PHE A 125 -14.68 12.78 -3.81
N MET A 126 -14.07 11.91 -3.01
CA MET A 126 -13.42 12.34 -1.78
C MET A 126 -11.93 12.63 -1.96
N LEU A 127 -11.36 12.25 -3.13
CA LEU A 127 -9.93 12.40 -3.45
C LEU A 127 -9.03 11.72 -2.40
N ASP A 128 -9.55 10.65 -1.81
CA ASP A 128 -8.91 9.84 -0.80
C ASP A 128 -8.41 8.54 -1.44
N THR A 129 -7.09 8.39 -1.48
CA THR A 129 -6.43 7.23 -2.11
C THR A 129 -6.27 6.04 -1.18
N THR A 130 -6.53 6.19 0.11
CA THR A 130 -6.29 5.14 1.13
C THR A 130 -7.09 3.86 0.91
N LEU A 131 -8.23 3.95 0.21
CA LEU A 131 -9.05 2.79 -0.16
C LEU A 131 -8.78 2.25 -1.57
N SER A 132 -8.04 2.99 -2.41
CA SER A 132 -7.81 2.60 -3.81
C SER A 132 -6.98 1.33 -3.95
N ASP A 133 -6.07 1.10 -3.04
CA ASP A 133 -5.20 -0.07 -3.03
C ASP A 133 -5.72 -1.21 -2.15
N ALA A 134 -6.73 -0.94 -1.32
CA ALA A 134 -7.32 -1.94 -0.43
C ALA A 134 -7.97 -3.13 -1.18
N ASP A 135 -8.50 -2.89 -2.39
CA ASP A 135 -9.08 -3.93 -3.24
C ASP A 135 -8.02 -4.68 -4.05
N LYS A 136 -6.89 -4.02 -4.36
CA LYS A 136 -5.75 -4.64 -5.05
C LYS A 136 -4.86 -5.44 -4.12
N TYR A 137 -4.68 -4.94 -2.90
CA TYR A 137 -3.81 -5.52 -1.89
C TYR A 137 -4.65 -5.90 -0.66
N PRO A 138 -5.35 -7.05 -0.69
CA PRO A 138 -6.24 -7.47 0.39
C PRO A 138 -5.50 -7.76 1.70
N LEU A 139 -4.20 -8.06 1.64
CA LEU A 139 -3.35 -8.25 2.81
C LEU A 139 -2.83 -6.89 3.27
N ARG A 140 -3.36 -6.41 4.39
CA ARG A 140 -2.93 -5.14 4.98
C ARG A 140 -1.91 -5.39 6.06
N LEU A 141 -0.82 -4.65 6.03
CA LEU A 141 0.22 -4.75 7.05
C LEU A 141 -0.32 -4.54 8.48
N ARG A 142 -1.28 -3.64 8.65
CA ARG A 142 -1.94 -3.40 9.95
C ARG A 142 -2.72 -4.59 10.49
N ASP A 143 -3.06 -5.56 9.65
CA ASP A 143 -3.78 -6.78 10.05
C ASP A 143 -2.81 -7.91 10.44
N LEU A 144 -1.50 -7.68 10.31
CA LEU A 144 -0.48 -8.62 10.71
C LEU A 144 -0.24 -8.56 12.23
N ILE A 145 -0.05 -9.74 12.80
CA ILE A 145 0.47 -9.88 14.16
C ILE A 145 1.99 -9.88 14.07
N VAL A 146 2.63 -8.97 14.79
CA VAL A 146 4.09 -8.89 14.86
C VAL A 146 4.58 -9.59 16.11
N GLY A 147 5.70 -10.30 16.01
CA GLY A 147 6.34 -10.96 17.13
C GLY A 147 7.74 -11.44 16.78
N MET A 148 8.53 -11.74 17.80
CA MET A 148 9.82 -12.40 17.64
C MET A 148 9.62 -13.91 17.68
N PHE A 149 9.73 -14.55 16.52
CA PHE A 149 9.52 -15.99 16.38
C PHE A 149 10.84 -16.68 15.99
N PRO A 150 11.28 -17.72 16.76
CA PRO A 150 12.41 -18.54 16.39
C PRO A 150 12.23 -19.28 15.06
N LEU A 151 13.33 -19.67 14.41
CA LEU A 151 13.28 -20.36 13.10
C LEU A 151 12.86 -21.83 13.18
N ASP A 152 12.92 -22.44 14.35
CA ASP A 152 12.69 -23.87 14.49
C ASP A 152 11.31 -24.20 15.08
N GLU A 153 10.77 -23.34 15.95
CA GLU A 153 9.53 -23.58 16.67
C GLU A 153 8.77 -22.28 16.97
N ALA A 154 7.48 -22.39 17.28
CA ALA A 154 6.66 -21.26 17.70
C ALA A 154 5.62 -21.68 18.75
N PRO A 155 5.01 -20.72 19.45
CA PRO A 155 3.90 -20.99 20.36
C PRO A 155 2.78 -21.73 19.64
N MET A 156 2.24 -22.76 20.28
CA MET A 156 1.15 -23.57 19.72
C MET A 156 -0.13 -22.75 19.49
N LYS A 157 -0.35 -21.73 20.33
CA LYS A 157 -1.49 -20.81 20.21
C LYS A 157 -1.05 -19.38 20.39
N LEU A 158 -1.57 -18.51 19.53
CA LEU A 158 -1.47 -17.07 19.62
C LEU A 158 -2.89 -16.51 19.70
N THR A 159 -3.10 -15.46 20.49
CA THR A 159 -4.33 -14.67 20.43
C THR A 159 -4.01 -13.29 19.92
N TRP A 160 -4.85 -12.80 19.03
CA TRP A 160 -4.76 -11.46 18.49
C TRP A 160 -5.93 -10.61 18.99
N LEU A 161 -5.60 -9.42 19.43
CA LEU A 161 -6.57 -8.39 19.79
C LEU A 161 -5.95 -7.04 19.41
N PRO A 162 -6.61 -6.19 18.61
CA PRO A 162 -6.10 -4.88 18.22
C PRO A 162 -6.24 -3.89 19.39
N GLU A 163 -5.45 -4.10 20.42
CA GLU A 163 -5.42 -3.27 21.62
C GLU A 163 -4.38 -2.15 21.47
N PRO A 164 -4.74 -0.87 21.72
CA PRO A 164 -3.83 0.26 21.57
C PRO A 164 -2.51 0.12 22.32
N SER A 165 -2.53 -0.54 23.49
CA SER A 165 -1.33 -0.82 24.32
C SER A 165 -0.35 -1.80 23.67
N LYS A 166 -0.78 -2.55 22.66
CA LYS A 166 0.03 -3.52 21.89
C LYS A 166 0.44 -2.98 20.51
N ARG A 167 0.19 -1.70 20.25
CA ARG A 167 0.55 -1.06 19.00
C ARG A 167 2.04 -0.83 18.91
N VAL A 168 2.62 -1.22 17.78
CA VAL A 168 4.03 -1.05 17.45
C VAL A 168 4.16 -0.13 16.25
N PRO A 169 4.79 1.04 16.37
CA PRO A 169 5.05 1.90 15.22
C PRO A 169 6.03 1.24 14.24
N VAL A 170 5.91 1.57 12.97
CA VAL A 170 6.78 1.00 11.91
C VAL A 170 8.26 1.32 12.10
N ASP A 171 8.57 2.42 12.76
CA ASP A 171 9.95 2.82 13.06
C ASP A 171 10.69 1.79 13.95
N GLU A 172 9.95 0.98 14.71
CA GLU A 172 10.47 -0.14 15.48
C GLU A 172 10.57 -1.45 14.68
N CYS A 173 9.95 -1.49 13.49
CA CYS A 173 9.98 -2.61 12.54
C CYS A 173 10.41 -2.13 11.15
N PRO A 174 11.65 -1.65 10.97
CA PRO A 174 12.09 -0.89 9.79
C PRO A 174 12.14 -1.70 8.48
N THR A 175 11.92 -3.00 8.54
CA THR A 175 11.96 -3.88 7.37
C THR A 175 10.62 -4.05 6.67
N MET A 176 9.54 -3.49 7.19
CA MET A 176 8.19 -3.62 6.64
C MET A 176 7.37 -2.36 6.84
N GLY A 177 6.54 -2.02 5.85
CA GLY A 177 5.58 -0.93 5.91
C GLY A 177 6.09 0.43 5.46
N LEU A 178 5.19 1.38 5.41
CA LEU A 178 5.42 2.76 5.03
C LEU A 178 5.45 3.65 6.28
N LYS A 179 6.06 4.84 6.14
CA LYS A 179 6.07 5.82 7.22
C LYS A 179 4.64 6.12 7.71
N GLY A 180 4.40 5.95 8.99
CA GLY A 180 3.09 6.14 9.61
C GLY A 180 2.27 4.86 9.79
N ASP A 181 2.68 3.74 9.21
CA ASP A 181 2.08 2.44 9.49
C ASP A 181 2.32 2.00 10.92
N SER A 182 1.50 1.08 11.40
CA SER A 182 1.67 0.47 12.73
C SER A 182 1.12 -0.94 12.73
N TYR A 183 1.70 -1.74 13.57
CA TYR A 183 1.34 -3.15 13.79
C TYR A 183 0.86 -3.38 15.20
N PHE A 184 0.38 -4.61 15.47
CA PHE A 184 0.04 -5.04 16.80
C PHE A 184 0.85 -6.30 17.16
N TYR A 185 1.38 -6.35 18.39
CA TYR A 185 1.88 -7.59 18.96
C TYR A 185 0.72 -8.55 19.23
N TYR A 186 1.03 -9.85 19.30
CA TYR A 186 0.06 -10.81 19.83
C TYR A 186 -0.34 -10.41 21.24
N HIS A 187 -1.61 -10.65 21.58
CA HIS A 187 -2.13 -10.34 22.91
C HIS A 187 -1.60 -11.33 23.95
N THR A 188 -1.73 -12.62 23.69
CA THR A 188 -1.18 -13.69 24.50
C THR A 188 -0.63 -14.81 23.63
N SER A 189 0.33 -15.58 24.17
CA SER A 189 0.84 -16.80 23.57
C SER A 189 0.82 -17.94 24.57
N SER A 190 0.71 -19.18 24.07
CA SER A 190 0.89 -20.37 24.92
C SER A 190 2.36 -20.51 25.34
N ASN A 191 2.60 -21.09 26.51
CA ASN A 191 3.93 -21.49 26.95
C ASN A 191 4.45 -22.74 26.20
N GLU A 192 3.55 -23.51 25.60
CA GLU A 192 3.88 -24.67 24.80
C GLU A 192 4.37 -24.19 23.42
N VAL A 193 5.57 -24.58 23.05
CA VAL A 193 6.18 -24.35 21.74
C VAL A 193 6.30 -25.66 21.00
N VAL A 194 6.07 -25.61 19.68
CA VAL A 194 6.12 -26.81 18.82
C VAL A 194 6.81 -26.45 17.50
N PRO A 195 7.46 -27.43 16.85
CA PRO A 195 8.08 -27.23 15.55
C PRO A 195 7.06 -26.82 14.48
N TYR A 196 7.50 -26.01 13.52
CA TYR A 196 6.68 -25.68 12.35
C TYR A 196 6.37 -26.92 11.52
N ALA A 197 5.11 -27.07 11.12
CA ALA A 197 4.66 -28.20 10.32
C ALA A 197 5.17 -28.15 8.88
N HIS A 198 5.20 -26.95 8.28
CA HIS A 198 5.70 -26.72 6.93
C HIS A 198 6.51 -25.43 6.86
N LYS A 199 7.50 -25.42 5.96
CA LYS A 199 8.36 -24.27 5.65
C LYS A 199 8.47 -24.13 4.14
N ILE A 200 7.91 -23.08 3.58
CA ILE A 200 7.69 -22.91 2.14
C ILE A 200 8.40 -21.65 1.68
N LEU A 201 9.05 -21.69 0.52
CA LEU A 201 9.50 -20.53 -0.22
C LEU A 201 8.58 -20.33 -1.41
N CYS A 202 7.81 -19.23 -1.41
CA CYS A 202 6.99 -18.81 -2.53
C CYS A 202 7.76 -17.83 -3.40
N ILE A 203 7.70 -17.99 -4.72
CA ILE A 203 8.40 -17.13 -5.68
C ILE A 203 7.41 -16.70 -6.77
N ASP A 204 7.33 -15.39 -6.98
CA ASP A 204 6.67 -14.75 -8.12
C ASP A 204 7.76 -14.24 -9.08
N PRO A 205 8.02 -14.93 -10.20
CA PRO A 205 9.12 -14.57 -11.10
C PRO A 205 8.73 -13.42 -12.03
N SER A 206 9.58 -12.40 -12.13
CA SER A 206 9.38 -11.25 -13.03
C SER A 206 9.59 -11.55 -14.52
N GLY A 207 9.95 -12.76 -14.88
CA GLY A 207 10.24 -13.11 -16.26
C GLY A 207 11.47 -12.35 -16.84
N ARG A 208 11.30 -11.77 -18.02
CA ARG A 208 12.36 -10.98 -18.72
C ARG A 208 12.20 -9.48 -18.57
N GLY A 209 11.26 -9.04 -17.73
CA GLY A 209 10.95 -7.63 -17.51
C GLY A 209 12.01 -6.89 -16.69
N LYS A 210 11.74 -5.61 -16.46
CA LYS A 210 12.51 -4.76 -15.53
C LYS A 210 12.02 -4.89 -14.08
N ASP A 211 10.94 -5.66 -13.88
CA ASP A 211 10.33 -5.85 -12.57
C ASP A 211 11.19 -6.81 -11.70
N GLU A 212 11.00 -6.72 -10.40
CA GLU A 212 11.65 -7.63 -9.46
C GLU A 212 10.91 -8.98 -9.41
N SER A 213 11.67 -10.06 -9.26
CA SER A 213 11.11 -11.35 -8.83
C SER A 213 10.83 -11.28 -7.33
N GLY A 214 9.55 -11.36 -6.96
CA GLY A 214 9.11 -11.36 -5.57
C GLY A 214 9.33 -12.73 -4.91
N TYR A 215 9.67 -12.75 -3.61
CA TYR A 215 9.66 -13.99 -2.86
C TYR A 215 9.18 -13.79 -1.42
N ALA A 216 8.61 -14.85 -0.85
CA ALA A 216 8.22 -14.91 0.56
C ALA A 216 8.59 -16.26 1.16
N VAL A 217 9.17 -16.25 2.36
CA VAL A 217 9.38 -17.44 3.18
C VAL A 217 8.24 -17.51 4.19
N LEU A 218 7.46 -18.58 4.08
CA LEU A 218 6.27 -18.80 4.89
C LEU A 218 6.44 -20.08 5.70
N TYR A 219 6.17 -19.99 7.01
CA TYR A 219 6.08 -21.15 7.87
C TYR A 219 4.63 -21.34 8.28
N TYR A 220 4.23 -22.58 8.44
CA TYR A 220 2.88 -22.95 8.83
C TYR A 220 2.88 -23.74 10.13
N LEU A 221 2.03 -23.33 11.05
CA LEU A 221 1.79 -24.03 12.30
C LEU A 221 0.35 -23.79 12.79
N ASN A 222 -0.41 -24.86 13.00
CA ASN A 222 -1.71 -24.83 13.67
C ASN A 222 -2.69 -23.75 13.17
N GLY A 223 -2.79 -23.56 11.85
CA GLY A 223 -3.66 -22.57 11.22
C GLY A 223 -3.06 -21.19 11.10
N TYR A 224 -1.86 -20.94 11.64
CA TYR A 224 -1.15 -19.67 11.50
C TYR A 224 -0.12 -19.76 10.36
N ILE A 225 0.00 -18.65 9.63
CA ILE A 225 1.06 -18.43 8.65
C ILE A 225 2.03 -17.42 9.21
N TYR A 226 3.29 -17.79 9.35
CA TYR A 226 4.37 -16.94 9.79
C TYR A 226 5.17 -16.46 8.59
N VAL A 227 5.21 -15.15 8.36
CA VAL A 227 6.01 -14.55 7.30
C VAL A 227 7.39 -14.27 7.86
N MET A 228 8.36 -15.09 7.49
CA MET A 228 9.72 -15.06 8.06
C MET A 228 10.66 -14.12 7.31
N GLU A 229 10.51 -14.04 5.99
CA GLU A 229 11.26 -13.12 5.12
C GLU A 229 10.45 -12.84 3.86
N VAL A 230 10.50 -11.61 3.38
CA VAL A 230 9.99 -11.20 2.06
C VAL A 230 11.05 -10.37 1.35
N GLY A 231 11.03 -10.39 0.02
CA GLY A 231 11.98 -9.58 -0.74
C GLY A 231 11.71 -9.59 -2.23
N GLY A 232 12.42 -8.69 -2.93
CA GLY A 232 12.45 -8.58 -4.37
C GLY A 232 13.88 -8.70 -4.90
N LEU A 233 14.04 -9.32 -6.07
CA LEU A 233 15.32 -9.54 -6.72
C LEU A 233 15.25 -9.10 -8.18
N LEU A 234 16.03 -8.10 -8.55
CA LEU A 234 16.21 -7.69 -9.94
C LEU A 234 17.09 -8.68 -10.69
N GLY A 235 16.76 -8.95 -11.97
CA GLY A 235 17.58 -9.76 -12.86
C GLY A 235 16.91 -11.04 -13.39
N GLY A 236 15.60 -11.17 -13.19
CA GLY A 236 14.80 -12.26 -13.76
C GLY A 236 15.33 -13.65 -13.40
N TYR A 237 15.59 -14.48 -14.41
CA TYR A 237 16.08 -15.87 -14.23
C TYR A 237 17.62 -15.99 -14.22
N SER A 238 18.35 -14.92 -13.90
CA SER A 238 19.81 -14.98 -13.86
C SER A 238 20.32 -15.92 -12.76
N ASP A 239 21.50 -16.51 -12.97
CA ASP A 239 22.14 -17.38 -11.98
C ASP A 239 22.35 -16.67 -10.63
N VAL A 240 22.53 -15.36 -10.65
CA VAL A 240 22.68 -14.54 -9.44
C VAL A 240 21.38 -14.57 -8.62
N VAL A 241 20.24 -14.41 -9.27
CA VAL A 241 18.92 -14.46 -8.62
C VAL A 241 18.64 -15.86 -8.09
N LEU A 242 18.85 -16.89 -8.93
CA LEU A 242 18.63 -18.28 -8.56
C LEU A 242 19.51 -18.70 -7.37
N ASN A 243 20.78 -18.31 -7.36
CA ASN A 243 21.69 -18.56 -6.25
C ASN A 243 21.28 -17.85 -4.95
N LYS A 244 20.75 -16.61 -5.04
CA LYS A 244 20.21 -15.92 -3.88
C LYS A 244 19.00 -16.65 -3.30
N LEU A 245 18.05 -17.03 -4.14
CA LEU A 245 16.87 -17.81 -3.72
C LEU A 245 17.25 -19.15 -3.09
N ALA A 246 18.23 -19.84 -3.66
CA ALA A 246 18.76 -21.09 -3.08
C ALA A 246 19.41 -20.86 -1.70
N LYS A 247 20.11 -19.75 -1.50
CA LYS A 247 20.66 -19.36 -0.19
C LYS A 247 19.55 -19.06 0.83
N VAL A 248 18.49 -18.37 0.42
CA VAL A 248 17.31 -18.12 1.26
C VAL A 248 16.67 -19.45 1.66
N ALA A 249 16.42 -20.34 0.69
CA ALA A 249 15.87 -21.67 0.96
C ALA A 249 16.68 -22.47 1.99
N LYS A 250 18.00 -22.44 1.88
CA LYS A 250 18.91 -23.10 2.83
C LYS A 250 18.91 -22.43 4.21
N LYS A 251 18.94 -21.09 4.26
CA LYS A 251 18.92 -20.32 5.51
C LYS A 251 17.70 -20.68 6.36
N TYR A 252 16.54 -20.76 5.71
CA TYR A 252 15.26 -21.02 6.37
C TYR A 252 14.89 -22.51 6.40
N LYS A 253 15.74 -23.41 5.92
CA LYS A 253 15.50 -24.87 5.89
C LYS A 253 14.13 -25.19 5.32
N VAL A 254 13.76 -24.59 4.18
CA VAL A 254 12.44 -24.80 3.58
C VAL A 254 12.24 -26.22 3.09
N ASN A 255 11.04 -26.76 3.24
CA ASN A 255 10.66 -28.11 2.80
C ASN A 255 10.16 -28.11 1.35
N GLU A 256 9.60 -26.98 0.91
CA GLU A 256 8.95 -26.87 -0.37
C GLU A 256 9.25 -25.51 -1.02
N VAL A 257 9.35 -25.48 -2.35
CA VAL A 257 9.46 -24.25 -3.15
C VAL A 257 8.29 -24.22 -4.11
N VAL A 258 7.47 -23.16 -3.99
CA VAL A 258 6.31 -22.90 -4.86
C VAL A 258 6.65 -21.74 -5.77
N ILE A 259 6.49 -21.90 -7.08
CA ILE A 259 6.77 -20.88 -8.08
C ILE A 259 5.51 -20.63 -8.87
N GLU A 260 5.14 -19.35 -9.03
CA GLU A 260 4.00 -18.98 -9.86
C GLU A 260 4.24 -19.31 -11.33
N GLY A 261 3.28 -20.02 -11.97
CA GLY A 261 3.42 -20.57 -13.31
C GLY A 261 2.92 -19.66 -14.45
N ASN A 262 2.68 -18.37 -14.21
CA ASN A 262 2.02 -17.45 -15.15
C ASN A 262 2.85 -17.09 -16.39
N PHE A 263 4.16 -17.28 -16.37
CA PHE A 263 5.04 -17.04 -17.52
C PHE A 263 5.44 -18.34 -18.21
N GLY A 264 4.65 -18.73 -19.18
CA GLY A 264 4.80 -19.76 -20.20
C GLY A 264 6.05 -20.63 -20.19
N LYS A 265 5.85 -21.86 -19.81
CA LYS A 265 6.65 -23.07 -19.70
C LYS A 265 7.21 -23.33 -18.29
N PRO A 266 6.85 -24.47 -17.70
CA PRO A 266 7.37 -24.89 -16.39
C PRO A 266 8.84 -25.27 -16.50
N TYR A 267 9.74 -24.31 -16.27
CA TYR A 267 11.19 -24.58 -16.26
C TYR A 267 11.68 -25.21 -14.95
N CYS A 268 10.80 -25.38 -13.99
CA CYS A 268 11.11 -25.93 -12.66
C CYS A 268 10.31 -27.17 -12.27
N ARG A 269 10.01 -28.06 -13.24
CA ARG A 269 9.72 -29.46 -12.89
C ARG A 269 11.04 -30.22 -12.89
N ASN A 270 11.44 -30.69 -11.70
CA ASN A 270 12.52 -31.63 -11.42
C ASN A 270 13.95 -31.05 -11.34
N LYS A 271 14.29 -30.51 -10.17
CA LYS A 271 15.60 -30.72 -9.55
C LYS A 271 15.45 -30.75 -8.03
N THR A 272 14.78 -31.77 -7.54
CA THR A 272 15.00 -32.30 -6.20
C THR A 272 15.90 -33.49 -6.32
N HIS A 273 17.16 -33.32 -6.04
CA HIS A 273 18.10 -34.36 -5.57
C HIS A 273 19.02 -33.73 -4.54
#